data_4842e4038ed2dabf912c63ebb1350be2
#
_entry.id   4842e4038ed2dabf912c63ebb1350be2
#
_cell.length_a   1.000
_cell.length_b   1.000
_cell.length_c   1.000
_cell.angle_alpha   90.00
_cell.angle_beta   90.00
_cell.angle_gamma   90.00
#
_symmetry.space_group_name_H-M   'P 1'
#
loop_
_entity.id
_entity.type
_entity.pdbx_description
1 polymer ?
#
loop_
_entity_poly.entity_id
_entity_poly.type
_entity_poly.pdbx_seq_one_letter_code
_entity_poly.pdbx_strand_id
1 'polypeptide(L)'
;VLFTSINNIGEAKELPLQNKIKHMKIEQIYTGCLAQGAYYITSDGEAAIIDPLREVGPYLQRIERDNVQLKYIFETHFHADFVSGHLDLSDSTDAPIVYGPLANPAFEAIVAEDGQEFKVGKVTIKVLHTPGHTMESTVYLLKDEHGVDHCIFSGDTLFLGDVG
;
A
#
# COMPACT_ATOMS: atom_id res chain seq x y z
N VAL A 1 18.98 15.61 21.07
CA VAL A 1 19.46 16.62 22.01
C VAL A 1 18.42 16.71 23.11
N LEU A 2 18.76 16.18 24.30
CA LEU A 2 17.95 16.35 25.52
C LEU A 2 18.20 17.73 26.09
N PHE A 3 17.16 18.54 26.30
CA PHE A 3 17.20 19.65 27.22
C PHE A 3 16.60 19.21 28.55
N THR A 4 17.46 18.99 29.55
CA THR A 4 17.08 18.87 30.94
C THR A 4 17.09 20.25 31.57
N SER A 5 15.93 20.76 31.95
CA SER A 5 15.78 21.87 32.89
C SER A 5 15.66 21.25 34.29
N ILE A 6 16.67 21.45 35.14
CA ILE A 6 16.66 21.07 36.55
C ILE A 6 16.02 22.18 37.33
N ASN A 7 14.87 21.97 37.92
CA ASN A 7 14.43 22.65 39.14
C ASN A 7 13.49 21.77 39.96
N ASN A 8 13.98 21.36 41.12
CA ASN A 8 13.30 20.93 42.34
C ASN A 8 12.28 19.77 42.29
N ILE A 9 12.76 18.63 42.84
CA ILE A 9 12.00 17.68 43.68
C ILE A 9 10.50 17.56 43.33
N GLY A 10 10.20 16.64 42.44
CA GLY A 10 8.86 16.25 42.09
C GLY A 10 8.90 15.39 40.87
N GLU A 11 8.33 14.21 40.95
CA GLU A 11 8.18 13.15 39.95
C GLU A 11 8.31 13.61 38.50
N ALA A 12 9.24 13.01 37.76
CA ALA A 12 9.33 13.16 36.30
C ALA A 12 8.03 12.62 35.69
N LYS A 13 7.06 13.50 35.44
CA LYS A 13 5.95 13.20 34.55
C LYS A 13 6.57 13.04 33.17
N GLU A 14 6.59 11.81 32.67
CA GLU A 14 6.77 11.55 31.24
C GLU A 14 5.72 12.38 30.48
N LEU A 15 6.20 13.36 29.73
CA LEU A 15 5.34 14.06 28.76
C LEU A 15 4.79 13.01 27.80
N PRO A 16 3.48 13.00 27.55
CA PRO A 16 2.90 12.08 26.58
C PRO A 16 3.61 12.29 25.25
N LEU A 17 4.09 11.19 24.66
CA LEU A 17 4.57 11.15 23.29
C LEU A 17 3.60 11.95 22.43
N GLN A 18 4.06 13.10 21.93
CA GLN A 18 3.28 13.92 21.00
C GLN A 18 2.76 12.98 19.92
N ASN A 19 1.45 12.88 19.79
CA ASN A 19 0.78 12.26 18.66
C ASN A 19 1.35 12.90 17.40
N LYS A 20 2.38 12.27 16.80
CA LYS A 20 2.79 12.61 15.44
C LYS A 20 1.57 12.32 14.60
N ILE A 21 0.90 13.37 14.10
CA ILE A 21 -0.10 13.24 13.05
C ILE A 21 0.61 12.44 11.95
N LYS A 22 0.26 11.18 11.82
CA LYS A 22 0.82 10.31 10.78
C LYS A 22 0.14 10.71 9.47
N HIS A 23 0.74 11.68 8.78
CA HIS A 23 0.32 12.04 7.43
C HIS A 23 0.42 10.81 6.53
N MET A 24 -0.41 10.76 5.49
CA MET A 24 -0.28 9.79 4.41
C MET A 24 1.17 9.81 3.88
N LYS A 25 1.75 8.62 3.69
CA LYS A 25 3.08 8.42 3.11
C LYS A 25 2.98 7.41 1.98
N ILE A 26 3.65 7.69 0.88
CA ILE A 26 3.78 6.78 -0.26
C ILE A 26 5.28 6.57 -0.49
N GLU A 27 5.71 5.32 -0.49
CA GLU A 27 7.06 4.91 -0.91
C GLU A 27 6.96 4.05 -2.17
N GLN A 28 7.64 4.44 -3.24
CA GLN A 28 7.88 3.57 -4.37
C GLN A 28 9.11 2.68 -4.08
N ILE A 29 8.96 1.39 -4.29
CA ILE A 29 10.02 0.39 -4.18
C ILE A 29 10.32 -0.09 -5.59
N TYR A 30 11.31 0.55 -6.22
CA TYR A 30 11.63 0.32 -7.63
C TYR A 30 12.72 -0.74 -7.78
N THR A 31 12.50 -1.70 -8.69
CA THR A 31 13.44 -2.75 -9.05
C THR A 31 13.92 -2.58 -10.48
N GLY A 32 15.11 -1.99 -10.63
CA GLY A 32 15.62 -1.55 -11.93
C GLY A 32 15.82 -2.66 -12.96
N CYS A 33 16.18 -3.88 -12.54
CA CYS A 33 16.37 -5.00 -13.48
C CYS A 33 15.05 -5.55 -14.07
N LEU A 34 13.91 -5.27 -13.44
CA LEU A 34 12.58 -5.66 -13.91
C LEU A 34 11.76 -4.46 -14.40
N ALA A 35 12.29 -3.24 -14.26
CA ALA A 35 11.54 -1.99 -14.48
C ALA A 35 10.21 -1.92 -13.73
N GLN A 36 10.11 -2.65 -12.59
CA GLN A 36 8.89 -2.82 -11.80
C GLN A 36 8.89 -1.90 -10.60
N GLY A 37 7.74 -1.27 -10.31
CA GLY A 37 7.51 -0.40 -9.16
C GLY A 37 6.43 -0.94 -8.25
N ALA A 38 6.79 -1.48 -7.09
CA ALA A 38 5.86 -1.72 -6.01
C ALA A 38 5.64 -0.44 -5.19
N TYR A 39 4.50 -0.35 -4.52
CA TYR A 39 4.19 0.82 -3.69
C TYR A 39 3.78 0.41 -2.29
N TYR A 40 4.32 1.11 -1.30
CA TYR A 40 3.97 1.00 0.10
C TYR A 40 3.31 2.30 0.55
N ILE A 41 2.06 2.21 1.00
CA ILE A 41 1.21 3.34 1.37
C ILE A 41 0.88 3.22 2.86
N THR A 42 1.05 4.29 3.64
CA THR A 42 0.64 4.30 5.05
C THR A 42 -0.24 5.50 5.37
N SER A 43 -1.21 5.29 6.23
CA SER A 43 -2.06 6.33 6.77
C SER A 43 -2.61 5.91 8.14
N ASP A 44 -2.46 6.75 9.13
CA ASP A 44 -3.08 6.64 10.46
C ASP A 44 -2.96 5.25 11.12
N GLY A 45 -1.77 4.63 11.03
CA GLY A 45 -1.48 3.32 11.65
C GLY A 45 -1.84 2.11 10.79
N GLU A 46 -2.32 2.31 9.57
CA GLU A 46 -2.61 1.26 8.61
C GLU A 46 -1.74 1.40 7.35
N ALA A 47 -1.58 0.30 6.62
CA ALA A 47 -0.81 0.25 5.39
C ALA A 47 -1.52 -0.53 4.29
N ALA A 48 -1.14 -0.23 3.05
CA ALA A 48 -1.42 -1.06 1.87
C ALA A 48 -0.14 -1.22 1.04
N ILE A 49 -0.06 -2.33 0.32
CA ILE A 49 1.02 -2.59 -0.64
C ILE A 49 0.38 -2.87 -2.00
N ILE A 50 1.00 -2.35 -3.07
CA ILE A 50 0.56 -2.56 -4.45
C ILE A 50 1.70 -3.22 -5.21
N ASP A 51 1.39 -4.31 -5.94
CA ASP A 51 2.28 -5.09 -6.81
C ASP A 51 3.60 -5.51 -6.12
N PRO A 52 3.54 -6.21 -4.97
CA PRO A 52 4.75 -6.59 -4.26
C PRO A 52 5.58 -7.60 -5.04
N LEU A 53 6.90 -7.46 -5.02
CA LEU A 53 7.83 -8.49 -5.47
C LEU A 53 7.87 -9.66 -4.47
N ARG A 54 8.32 -10.82 -4.97
CA ARG A 54 8.44 -12.06 -4.19
C ARG A 54 9.25 -11.92 -2.90
N GLU A 55 10.30 -11.12 -2.91
CA GLU A 55 11.12 -10.87 -1.73
C GLU A 55 10.38 -9.96 -0.73
N VAL A 56 9.59 -10.58 0.15
CA VAL A 56 8.70 -9.85 1.08
C VAL A 56 9.40 -9.18 2.25
N GLY A 57 10.63 -9.58 2.56
CA GLY A 57 11.42 -9.02 3.68
C GLY A 57 11.45 -7.49 3.73
N PRO A 58 11.71 -6.80 2.62
CA PRO A 58 11.71 -5.33 2.58
C PRO A 58 10.38 -4.68 2.95
N TYR A 59 9.24 -5.33 2.67
CA TYR A 59 7.90 -4.83 3.03
C TYR A 59 7.62 -5.06 4.51
N LEU A 60 7.92 -6.25 5.04
CA LEU A 60 7.75 -6.58 6.46
C LEU A 60 8.58 -5.66 7.35
N GLN A 61 9.83 -5.34 6.97
CA GLN A 61 10.67 -4.38 7.67
C GLN A 61 10.06 -2.97 7.72
N ARG A 62 9.36 -2.54 6.65
CA ARG A 62 8.66 -1.24 6.63
C ARG A 62 7.46 -1.23 7.54
N ILE A 63 6.66 -2.29 7.53
CA ILE A 63 5.50 -2.48 8.40
C ILE A 63 5.94 -2.40 9.88
N GLU A 64 7.02 -3.11 10.23
CA GLU A 64 7.57 -3.09 11.58
C GLU A 64 8.16 -1.71 11.95
N ARG A 65 8.99 -1.11 11.09
CA ARG A 65 9.59 0.22 11.29
C ARG A 65 8.54 1.30 11.56
N ASP A 66 7.46 1.28 10.78
CA ASP A 66 6.41 2.30 10.85
C ASP A 66 5.34 1.94 11.90
N ASN A 67 5.40 0.74 12.48
CA ASN A 67 4.46 0.20 13.45
C ASN A 67 3.01 0.37 12.98
N VAL A 68 2.70 -0.22 11.82
CA VAL A 68 1.41 -0.16 11.15
C VAL A 68 0.85 -1.56 10.92
N GLN A 69 -0.47 -1.67 10.75
CA GLN A 69 -1.13 -2.89 10.31
C GLN A 69 -1.28 -2.89 8.78
N LEU A 70 -0.81 -3.94 8.10
CA LEU A 70 -1.13 -4.13 6.68
C LEU A 70 -2.61 -4.51 6.55
N LYS A 71 -3.37 -3.72 5.79
CA LYS A 71 -4.82 -3.91 5.60
C LYS A 71 -5.15 -4.63 4.31
N TYR A 72 -4.41 -4.34 3.24
CA TYR A 72 -4.65 -4.89 1.93
C TYR A 72 -3.36 -5.02 1.14
N ILE A 73 -3.32 -6.04 0.28
CA ILE A 73 -2.31 -6.26 -0.75
C ILE A 73 -3.04 -6.19 -2.08
N PHE A 74 -2.76 -5.17 -2.88
CA PHE A 74 -3.39 -4.94 -4.17
C PHE A 74 -2.50 -5.44 -5.30
N GLU A 75 -3.11 -6.06 -6.30
CA GLU A 75 -2.48 -6.45 -7.56
C GLU A 75 -3.17 -5.71 -8.70
N THR A 76 -2.42 -5.02 -9.54
CA THR A 76 -2.97 -4.31 -10.70
C THR A 76 -3.44 -5.27 -11.78
N HIS A 77 -2.77 -6.42 -11.93
CA HIS A 77 -3.10 -7.48 -12.86
C HIS A 77 -2.34 -8.76 -12.49
N PHE A 78 -2.53 -9.86 -13.23
CA PHE A 78 -1.68 -11.04 -13.12
C PHE A 78 -0.35 -10.80 -13.86
N HIS A 79 0.72 -10.59 -13.11
CA HIS A 79 2.05 -10.35 -13.66
C HIS A 79 2.62 -11.61 -14.33
N ALA A 80 3.06 -11.49 -15.59
CA ALA A 80 3.69 -12.58 -16.32
C ALA A 80 5.22 -12.51 -16.27
N ASP A 81 5.78 -11.38 -15.94
CA ASP A 81 7.22 -11.04 -15.99
C ASP A 81 7.93 -11.24 -14.66
N PHE A 82 7.22 -11.29 -13.55
CA PHE A 82 7.76 -11.61 -12.23
C PHE A 82 6.77 -12.38 -11.36
N VAL A 83 7.30 -13.00 -10.30
CA VAL A 83 6.47 -13.65 -9.28
C VAL A 83 6.14 -12.64 -8.19
N SER A 84 4.84 -12.34 -8.00
CA SER A 84 4.41 -11.47 -6.92
C SER A 84 4.56 -12.13 -5.55
N GLY A 85 4.83 -11.30 -4.53
CA GLY A 85 4.93 -11.70 -3.12
C GLY A 85 3.61 -11.67 -2.37
N HIS A 86 2.47 -11.50 -3.04
CA HIS A 86 1.17 -11.33 -2.39
C HIS A 86 0.78 -12.48 -1.47
N LEU A 87 1.05 -13.74 -1.86
CA LEU A 87 0.75 -14.90 -1.02
C LEU A 87 1.62 -14.91 0.25
N ASP A 88 2.94 -14.74 0.11
CA ASP A 88 3.87 -14.75 1.24
C ASP A 88 3.59 -13.57 2.21
N LEU A 89 3.16 -12.42 1.69
CA LEU A 89 2.73 -11.27 2.51
C LEU A 89 1.41 -11.55 3.21
N SER A 90 0.43 -12.12 2.51
CA SER A 90 -0.86 -12.49 3.09
C SER A 90 -0.67 -13.50 4.22
N ASP A 91 0.11 -14.55 3.99
CA ASP A 91 0.44 -15.57 5.01
C ASP A 91 1.16 -14.99 6.22
N SER A 92 2.00 -13.96 6.02
CA SER A 92 2.79 -13.34 7.11
C SER A 92 2.03 -12.29 7.90
N THR A 93 0.95 -11.71 7.36
CA THR A 93 0.28 -10.52 7.93
C THR A 93 -1.22 -10.67 8.09
N ASP A 94 -1.82 -11.75 7.61
CA ASP A 94 -3.27 -11.98 7.51
C ASP A 94 -4.00 -10.90 6.66
N ALA A 95 -3.27 -10.11 5.86
CA ALA A 95 -3.87 -9.10 5.00
C ALA A 95 -4.48 -9.74 3.75
N PRO A 96 -5.74 -9.43 3.40
CA PRO A 96 -6.36 -9.96 2.20
C PRO A 96 -5.72 -9.39 0.94
N ILE A 97 -5.64 -10.26 -0.09
CA ILE A 97 -5.22 -9.90 -1.43
C ILE A 97 -6.42 -9.34 -2.19
N VAL A 98 -6.23 -8.29 -2.97
CA VAL A 98 -7.28 -7.62 -3.75
C VAL A 98 -6.86 -7.55 -5.22
N TYR A 99 -7.71 -8.08 -6.08
CA TYR A 99 -7.63 -7.94 -7.54
C TYR A 99 -8.80 -7.10 -8.06
N GLY A 100 -8.66 -6.56 -9.24
CA GLY A 100 -9.75 -5.88 -9.94
C GLY A 100 -10.80 -6.82 -10.53
N PRO A 101 -11.83 -6.25 -11.20
CA PRO A 101 -12.89 -7.02 -11.82
C PRO A 101 -12.36 -8.02 -12.85
N LEU A 102 -13.07 -9.11 -13.05
CA LEU A 102 -12.76 -10.20 -13.97
C LEU A 102 -11.53 -11.05 -13.61
N ALA A 103 -10.78 -10.73 -12.55
CA ALA A 103 -9.75 -11.62 -12.04
C ALA A 103 -10.36 -12.96 -11.60
N ASN A 104 -9.63 -14.03 -11.85
CA ASN A 104 -10.04 -15.38 -11.43
C ASN A 104 -8.85 -16.12 -10.78
N PRO A 105 -8.41 -15.68 -9.59
CA PRO A 105 -7.30 -16.30 -8.89
C PRO A 105 -7.65 -17.72 -8.43
N ALA A 106 -6.66 -18.62 -8.42
CA ALA A 106 -6.80 -19.97 -7.91
C ALA A 106 -6.60 -20.08 -6.39
N PHE A 107 -6.52 -18.95 -5.69
CA PHE A 107 -6.32 -18.78 -4.24
C PHE A 107 -7.33 -17.78 -3.69
N GLU A 108 -7.43 -17.69 -2.38
CA GLU A 108 -8.35 -16.76 -1.73
C GLU A 108 -7.93 -15.30 -1.97
N ALA A 109 -8.83 -14.52 -2.57
CA ALA A 109 -8.64 -13.10 -2.81
C ALA A 109 -9.99 -12.38 -2.92
N ILE A 110 -9.99 -11.09 -2.66
CA ILE A 110 -11.13 -10.22 -2.94
C ILE A 110 -11.07 -9.85 -4.41
N VAL A 111 -12.07 -10.23 -5.20
CA VAL A 111 -12.27 -9.71 -6.55
C VAL A 111 -13.18 -8.51 -6.45
N ALA A 112 -12.60 -7.32 -6.58
CA ALA A 112 -13.30 -6.08 -6.38
C ALA A 112 -14.17 -5.71 -7.59
N GLU A 113 -15.22 -4.93 -7.36
CA GLU A 113 -16.03 -4.33 -8.43
C GLU A 113 -15.39 -3.01 -8.91
N ASP A 114 -15.72 -2.61 -10.15
CA ASP A 114 -15.35 -1.29 -10.64
C ASP A 114 -15.97 -0.19 -9.77
N GLY A 115 -15.16 0.77 -9.36
CA GLY A 115 -15.58 1.85 -8.45
C GLY A 115 -15.60 1.47 -6.97
N GLN A 116 -15.33 0.21 -6.60
CA GLN A 116 -15.24 -0.20 -5.18
C GLN A 116 -14.14 0.57 -4.46
N GLU A 117 -14.39 0.92 -3.19
CA GLU A 117 -13.48 1.70 -2.37
C GLU A 117 -13.01 0.90 -1.15
N PHE A 118 -11.71 1.00 -0.86
CA PHE A 118 -11.04 0.37 0.29
C PHE A 118 -10.43 1.45 1.18
N LYS A 119 -10.72 1.40 2.48
CA LYS A 119 -10.15 2.33 3.47
C LYS A 119 -8.82 1.81 4.01
N VAL A 120 -7.83 2.71 4.07
CA VAL A 120 -6.52 2.48 4.69
C VAL A 120 -6.24 3.68 5.60
N GLY A 121 -6.49 3.53 6.89
CA GLY A 121 -6.49 4.64 7.83
C GLY A 121 -7.48 5.73 7.42
N LYS A 122 -6.95 6.91 7.07
CA LYS A 122 -7.76 8.07 6.64
C LYS A 122 -7.88 8.21 5.13
N VAL A 123 -7.10 7.45 4.36
CA VAL A 123 -7.13 7.52 2.90
C VAL A 123 -8.05 6.44 2.31
N THR A 124 -8.36 6.58 1.03
CA THR A 124 -9.21 5.64 0.30
C THR A 124 -8.52 5.24 -0.99
N ILE A 125 -8.51 3.95 -1.28
CA ILE A 125 -8.07 3.40 -2.56
C ILE A 125 -9.31 2.97 -3.33
N LYS A 126 -9.54 3.58 -4.50
CA LYS A 126 -10.67 3.28 -5.39
C LYS A 126 -10.20 2.45 -6.58
N VAL A 127 -10.96 1.41 -6.87
CA VAL A 127 -10.74 0.52 -8.02
C VAL A 127 -11.27 1.18 -9.29
N LEU A 128 -10.45 1.21 -10.33
CA LEU A 128 -10.83 1.64 -11.67
C LEU A 128 -10.50 0.49 -12.63
N HIS A 129 -11.50 -0.18 -13.16
CA HIS A 129 -11.31 -1.27 -14.11
C HIS A 129 -10.86 -0.72 -15.46
N THR A 130 -9.67 -1.10 -15.90
CA THR A 130 -9.01 -0.58 -17.10
C THR A 130 -8.51 -1.73 -17.98
N PRO A 131 -9.42 -2.58 -18.51
CA PRO A 131 -9.01 -3.71 -19.34
C PRO A 131 -8.31 -3.23 -20.61
N GLY A 132 -7.25 -3.95 -20.99
CA GLY A 132 -6.42 -3.62 -22.16
C GLY A 132 -5.19 -4.50 -22.18
N HIS A 133 -4.19 -4.17 -21.37
CA HIS A 133 -3.01 -5.00 -21.19
C HIS A 133 -3.39 -6.44 -20.79
N THR A 134 -4.24 -6.58 -19.77
CA THR A 134 -4.97 -7.82 -19.48
C THR A 134 -6.46 -7.50 -19.28
N MET A 135 -7.32 -8.53 -19.23
CA MET A 135 -8.76 -8.33 -19.06
C MET A 135 -9.13 -7.86 -17.65
N GLU A 136 -8.35 -8.24 -16.64
CA GLU A 136 -8.53 -7.86 -15.25
C GLU A 136 -7.70 -6.63 -14.85
N SER A 137 -6.96 -6.02 -15.78
CA SER A 137 -6.15 -4.83 -15.50
C SER A 137 -6.92 -3.75 -14.79
N THR A 138 -6.32 -3.21 -13.75
CA THR A 138 -6.94 -2.27 -12.82
C THR A 138 -5.97 -1.17 -12.45
N VAL A 139 -6.44 0.06 -12.48
CA VAL A 139 -5.77 1.22 -11.91
C VAL A 139 -6.35 1.49 -10.52
N TYR A 140 -5.50 1.73 -9.55
CA TYR A 140 -5.90 2.12 -8.21
C TYR A 140 -5.75 3.63 -8.03
N LEU A 141 -6.87 4.32 -7.76
CA LEU A 141 -6.90 5.76 -7.46
C LEU A 141 -6.82 5.97 -5.95
N LEU A 142 -5.78 6.62 -5.49
CA LEU A 142 -5.64 7.03 -4.10
C LEU A 142 -6.30 8.39 -3.87
N LYS A 143 -7.20 8.44 -2.91
CA LYS A 143 -7.82 9.68 -2.39
C LYS A 143 -7.22 9.99 -1.02
N ASP A 144 -6.96 11.24 -0.76
CA ASP A 144 -6.47 11.73 0.51
C ASP A 144 -7.53 11.66 1.64
N GLU A 145 -7.18 12.13 2.82
CA GLU A 145 -8.05 12.17 4.00
C GLU A 145 -9.29 13.06 3.84
N HIS A 146 -9.30 13.95 2.84
CA HIS A 146 -10.41 14.83 2.49
C HIS A 146 -11.25 14.29 1.32
N GLY A 147 -10.89 13.11 0.77
CA GLY A 147 -11.54 12.50 -0.37
C GLY A 147 -11.15 13.11 -1.73
N VAL A 148 -10.08 13.93 -1.76
CA VAL A 148 -9.55 14.52 -2.98
C VAL A 148 -8.64 13.51 -3.68
N ASP A 149 -8.75 13.40 -4.99
CA ASP A 149 -7.92 12.54 -5.83
C ASP A 149 -6.45 12.98 -5.73
N HIS A 150 -5.56 12.06 -5.32
CA HIS A 150 -4.16 12.37 -5.03
C HIS A 150 -3.21 11.83 -6.10
N CYS A 151 -3.28 10.54 -6.39
CA CYS A 151 -2.48 9.87 -7.42
C CYS A 151 -3.12 8.56 -7.87
N ILE A 152 -2.59 8.00 -8.95
CA ILE A 152 -2.98 6.68 -9.45
C ILE A 152 -1.78 5.73 -9.45
N PHE A 153 -2.06 4.43 -9.30
CA PHE A 153 -1.14 3.33 -9.50
C PHE A 153 -1.64 2.55 -10.71
N SER A 154 -0.97 2.74 -11.84
CA SER A 154 -1.50 2.33 -13.14
C SER A 154 -1.12 0.91 -13.54
N GLY A 155 -0.15 0.27 -12.85
CA GLY A 155 0.43 -0.96 -13.38
C GLY A 155 0.82 -0.78 -14.84
N ASP A 156 0.55 -1.78 -15.65
CA ASP A 156 0.88 -1.79 -17.08
C ASP A 156 -0.23 -1.19 -17.97
N THR A 157 -1.22 -0.52 -17.37
CA THR A 157 -2.25 0.19 -18.15
C THR A 157 -1.72 1.48 -18.76
N LEU A 158 -0.84 2.20 -18.05
CA LEU A 158 -0.34 3.52 -18.46
C LEU A 158 1.12 3.70 -18.07
N PHE A 159 1.95 4.05 -19.04
CA PHE A 159 3.36 4.40 -18.86
C PHE A 159 3.62 5.89 -19.15
N LEU A 160 4.83 6.38 -18.84
CA LEU A 160 5.22 7.74 -19.20
C LEU A 160 5.42 7.85 -20.72
N GLY A 161 4.39 8.39 -21.40
CA GLY A 161 4.43 8.60 -22.85
C GLY A 161 3.94 7.41 -23.68
N ASP A 162 3.39 6.38 -23.06
CA ASP A 162 2.85 5.20 -23.74
C ASP A 162 1.68 4.57 -22.94
N VAL A 163 1.02 3.59 -23.55
CA VAL A 163 -0.04 2.77 -22.94
C VAL A 163 0.27 1.29 -23.11
N GLY A 164 -0.16 0.48 -22.16
CA GLY A 164 -0.01 -0.97 -22.22
C GLY A 164 -1.06 -1.68 -23.05
#